data_2d7ded28590d39da42d1eedadb13b61a
#
_entry.id   2d7ded28590d39da42d1eedadb13b61a
#
_cell.length_a   1.000
_cell.length_b   1.000
_cell.length_c   1.000
_cell.angle_alpha   90.00
_cell.angle_beta   90.00
_cell.angle_gamma   90.00
#
_symmetry.space_group_name_H-M   'P 1'
#
loop_
_entity.id
_entity.type
_entity.pdbx_description
1 polymer ?
#
loop_
_entity_poly.entity_id
_entity_poly.type
_entity_poly.pdbx_seq_one_letter_code
_entity_poly.pdbx_strand_id
1 'polypeptide(L)'
;MSLEFTLRKHGIDPHKDLKLIQNIDFANVASAFGSGTGDYVQLFEPQASIFEKEGRGRVVASIGVESGELPYTVYMAKQSYLNTNSEAAQKFTNAVYRAQQWIATHSPEQIAEAITPYFKDTDLAVLTSSIKRYKEQSTYALNPMIEEKEWKNLQDVMTSAGELKSPVVLDKLVNPSFAQQAISSNSTGNTEPPVKKSTTESTDAGVGAGGSS
;
A
#
# COMPACT_ATOMS: atom_id res chain seq x y z
N MET A 1 -7.70 -8.88 -12.39
CA MET A 1 -9.06 -8.68 -11.84
C MET A 1 -9.50 -7.20 -11.88
N SER A 2 -8.92 -6.28 -11.07
CA SER A 2 -9.39 -4.88 -11.01
C SER A 2 -9.32 -4.14 -12.35
N LEU A 3 -8.26 -4.32 -13.15
CA LEU A 3 -8.16 -3.75 -14.50
C LEU A 3 -9.31 -4.25 -15.41
N GLU A 4 -9.55 -5.55 -15.47
CA GLU A 4 -10.62 -6.12 -16.30
C GLU A 4 -12.01 -5.69 -15.82
N PHE A 5 -12.21 -5.60 -14.49
CA PHE A 5 -13.44 -5.07 -13.92
C PHE A 5 -13.67 -3.62 -14.33
N THR A 6 -12.63 -2.78 -14.24
CA THR A 6 -12.68 -1.38 -14.70
C THR A 6 -13.01 -1.28 -16.18
N LEU A 7 -12.34 -2.05 -17.03
CA LEU A 7 -12.60 -2.07 -18.46
C LEU A 7 -14.06 -2.41 -18.79
N ARG A 8 -14.60 -3.45 -18.14
CA ARG A 8 -16.02 -3.84 -18.31
C ARG A 8 -16.98 -2.75 -17.85
N LYS A 9 -16.69 -2.01 -16.78
CA LYS A 9 -17.48 -0.85 -16.36
C LYS A 9 -17.58 0.22 -17.45
N HIS A 10 -16.55 0.35 -18.29
CA HIS A 10 -16.52 1.28 -19.43
C HIS A 10 -16.95 0.65 -20.75
N GLY A 11 -17.58 -0.52 -20.72
CA GLY A 11 -18.10 -1.21 -21.90
C GLY A 11 -17.03 -1.86 -22.79
N ILE A 12 -15.81 -2.02 -22.29
CA ILE A 12 -14.70 -2.66 -23.00
C ILE A 12 -14.61 -4.13 -22.56
N ASP A 13 -14.71 -5.06 -23.51
CA ASP A 13 -14.46 -6.48 -23.25
C ASP A 13 -12.95 -6.76 -23.28
N PRO A 14 -12.32 -7.04 -22.13
CA PRO A 14 -10.87 -7.19 -22.05
C PRO A 14 -10.31 -8.34 -22.88
N HIS A 15 -11.13 -9.31 -23.25
CA HIS A 15 -10.71 -10.49 -24.01
C HIS A 15 -11.04 -10.42 -25.51
N LYS A 16 -11.89 -9.46 -25.94
CA LYS A 16 -12.24 -9.25 -27.34
C LYS A 16 -11.67 -7.98 -27.92
N ASP A 17 -11.72 -6.88 -27.14
CA ASP A 17 -11.37 -5.55 -27.62
C ASP A 17 -9.89 -5.24 -27.42
N LEU A 18 -9.19 -6.00 -26.58
CA LEU A 18 -7.80 -5.78 -26.20
C LEU A 18 -6.97 -7.07 -26.30
N LYS A 19 -5.65 -6.90 -26.47
CA LYS A 19 -4.68 -7.95 -26.28
C LYS A 19 -4.11 -7.86 -24.86
N LEU A 20 -4.73 -8.55 -23.90
CA LEU A 20 -4.18 -8.64 -22.54
C LEU A 20 -2.95 -9.56 -22.49
N ILE A 21 -1.84 -9.03 -21.96
CA ILE A 21 -0.61 -9.77 -21.71
C ILE A 21 -0.54 -10.04 -20.22
N GLN A 22 -0.81 -11.29 -19.80
CA GLN A 22 -0.89 -11.69 -18.39
C GLN A 22 0.16 -12.74 -17.99
N ASN A 23 1.00 -13.15 -18.93
CA ASN A 23 2.01 -14.19 -18.76
C ASN A 23 3.40 -13.63 -18.40
N ILE A 24 3.47 -12.42 -17.89
CA ILE A 24 4.70 -11.79 -17.40
C ILE A 24 4.65 -11.78 -15.88
N ASP A 25 5.69 -12.29 -15.23
CA ASP A 25 5.81 -12.21 -13.77
C ASP A 25 5.78 -10.78 -13.28
N PHE A 26 5.11 -10.55 -12.17
CA PHE A 26 4.90 -9.22 -11.59
C PHE A 26 6.19 -8.39 -11.47
N ALA A 27 7.28 -9.02 -11.04
CA ALA A 27 8.59 -8.35 -10.92
C ALA A 27 9.16 -7.85 -12.27
N ASN A 28 8.71 -8.42 -13.39
CA ASN A 28 9.24 -8.14 -14.72
C ASN A 28 8.33 -7.23 -15.57
N VAL A 29 7.11 -6.90 -15.08
CA VAL A 29 6.12 -6.13 -15.85
C VAL A 29 6.66 -4.75 -16.26
N ALA A 30 7.27 -4.02 -15.33
CA ALA A 30 7.83 -2.71 -15.60
C ALA A 30 8.97 -2.76 -16.65
N SER A 31 9.87 -3.73 -16.52
CA SER A 31 10.96 -3.93 -17.47
C SER A 31 10.47 -4.30 -18.87
N ALA A 32 9.48 -5.17 -18.97
CA ALA A 32 8.88 -5.58 -20.24
C ALA A 32 8.24 -4.39 -20.95
N PHE A 33 7.46 -3.56 -20.26
CA PHE A 33 6.90 -2.35 -20.81
C PHE A 33 7.99 -1.36 -21.24
N GLY A 34 9.01 -1.15 -20.40
CA GLY A 34 10.15 -0.30 -20.72
C GLY A 34 10.95 -0.76 -21.95
N SER A 35 10.86 -2.05 -22.29
CA SER A 35 11.47 -2.65 -23.51
C SER A 35 10.52 -2.67 -24.70
N GLY A 36 9.35 -2.02 -24.61
CA GLY A 36 8.39 -1.89 -25.73
C GLY A 36 7.30 -2.96 -25.76
N THR A 37 7.08 -3.70 -24.69
CA THR A 37 5.99 -4.67 -24.62
C THR A 37 4.67 -3.99 -24.24
N GLY A 38 3.73 -3.91 -25.17
CA GLY A 38 2.40 -3.32 -24.99
C GLY A 38 2.37 -1.80 -25.05
N ASP A 39 1.19 -1.26 -25.29
CA ASP A 39 0.95 0.19 -25.39
C ASP A 39 0.60 0.80 -24.02
N TYR A 40 0.07 0.00 -23.12
CA TYR A 40 -0.32 0.34 -21.75
C TYR A 40 0.19 -0.70 -20.77
N VAL A 41 0.45 -0.26 -19.55
CA VAL A 41 0.86 -1.14 -18.45
C VAL A 41 0.17 -0.73 -17.15
N GLN A 42 -0.18 -1.69 -16.31
CA GLN A 42 -0.62 -1.44 -14.95
C GLN A 42 0.59 -1.55 -14.01
N LEU A 43 0.91 -0.47 -13.32
CA LEU A 43 2.01 -0.39 -12.36
C LEU A 43 1.51 0.14 -11.02
N PHE A 44 2.23 -0.22 -9.96
CA PHE A 44 2.11 0.41 -8.65
C PHE A 44 3.13 1.54 -8.49
N GLU A 45 2.95 2.38 -7.49
CA GLU A 45 3.99 3.27 -7.03
C GLU A 45 5.06 2.48 -6.24
N PRO A 46 6.34 2.87 -6.30
CA PRO A 46 6.88 4.06 -6.98
C PRO A 46 7.19 3.88 -8.47
N GLN A 47 6.95 2.71 -9.06
CA GLN A 47 7.32 2.39 -10.45
C GLN A 47 6.67 3.35 -11.46
N ALA A 48 5.39 3.68 -11.28
CA ALA A 48 4.70 4.62 -12.16
C ALA A 48 5.36 6.01 -12.14
N SER A 49 5.69 6.53 -10.97
CA SER A 49 6.40 7.81 -10.82
C SER A 49 7.83 7.77 -11.38
N ILE A 50 8.54 6.63 -11.29
CA ILE A 50 9.85 6.45 -11.91
C ILE A 50 9.74 6.57 -13.43
N PHE A 51 8.77 5.87 -14.06
CA PHE A 51 8.57 5.93 -15.50
C PHE A 51 8.22 7.33 -16.00
N GLU A 52 7.41 8.08 -15.26
CA GLU A 52 7.12 9.49 -15.60
C GLU A 52 8.37 10.37 -15.49
N LYS A 53 9.14 10.23 -14.41
CA LYS A 53 10.39 10.99 -14.19
C LYS A 53 11.42 10.73 -15.31
N GLU A 54 11.50 9.48 -15.77
CA GLU A 54 12.40 9.07 -16.85
C GLU A 54 11.87 9.41 -18.26
N GLY A 55 10.67 9.96 -18.39
CA GLY A 55 10.03 10.25 -19.67
C GLY A 55 9.66 9.01 -20.49
N ARG A 56 9.55 7.85 -19.85
CA ARG A 56 9.27 6.55 -20.48
C ARG A 56 7.76 6.23 -20.54
N GLY A 57 6.95 7.05 -19.95
CA GLY A 57 5.50 6.91 -19.93
C GLY A 57 4.84 8.02 -19.14
N ARG A 58 3.51 7.99 -19.06
CA ARG A 58 2.71 8.86 -18.20
C ARG A 58 1.57 8.07 -17.59
N VAL A 59 1.15 8.43 -16.40
CA VAL A 59 -0.05 7.89 -15.79
C VAL A 59 -1.27 8.51 -16.47
N VAL A 60 -2.15 7.67 -16.99
CA VAL A 60 -3.35 8.08 -17.75
C VAL A 60 -4.64 7.78 -17.00
N ALA A 61 -4.63 6.81 -16.07
CA ALA A 61 -5.79 6.45 -15.27
C ALA A 61 -5.35 5.81 -13.95
N SER A 62 -6.20 5.90 -12.93
CA SER A 62 -6.06 5.17 -11.67
C SER A 62 -7.04 4.01 -11.64
N ILE A 63 -6.53 2.79 -11.66
CA ILE A 63 -7.37 1.60 -11.54
C ILE A 63 -8.06 1.56 -10.16
N GLY A 64 -7.41 2.07 -9.10
CA GLY A 64 -7.99 2.16 -7.77
C GLY A 64 -9.21 3.08 -7.72
N VAL A 65 -9.14 4.26 -8.33
CA VAL A 65 -10.27 5.19 -8.42
C VAL A 65 -11.41 4.58 -9.22
N GLU A 66 -11.10 3.98 -10.37
CA GLU A 66 -12.09 3.43 -11.30
C GLU A 66 -12.75 2.15 -10.78
N SER A 67 -12.00 1.27 -10.10
CA SER A 67 -12.57 0.06 -9.51
C SER A 67 -13.41 0.33 -8.25
N GLY A 68 -13.22 1.50 -7.62
CA GLY A 68 -13.85 1.87 -6.37
C GLY A 68 -13.13 1.31 -5.15
N GLU A 69 -13.57 1.75 -3.97
CA GLU A 69 -13.00 1.33 -2.68
C GLU A 69 -13.16 -0.18 -2.47
N LEU A 70 -12.06 -0.83 -2.12
CA LEU A 70 -12.01 -2.24 -1.74
C LEU A 70 -10.81 -2.52 -0.83
N PRO A 71 -10.85 -3.52 0.05
CA PRO A 71 -9.74 -3.89 0.91
C PRO A 71 -8.66 -4.60 0.09
N TYR A 72 -7.69 -3.84 -0.43
CA TYR A 72 -6.63 -4.37 -1.29
C TYR A 72 -5.50 -5.02 -0.49
N THR A 73 -4.98 -4.33 0.52
CA THR A 73 -3.94 -4.85 1.41
C THR A 73 -4.49 -5.00 2.81
N VAL A 74 -4.42 -6.21 3.36
CA VAL A 74 -4.94 -6.54 4.68
C VAL A 74 -3.91 -7.30 5.51
N TYR A 75 -3.98 -7.17 6.83
CA TYR A 75 -3.22 -7.99 7.76
C TYR A 75 -4.03 -9.21 8.17
N MET A 76 -3.40 -10.38 8.15
CA MET A 76 -4.03 -11.65 8.50
C MET A 76 -3.25 -12.34 9.62
N ALA A 77 -3.98 -13.01 10.51
CA ALA A 77 -3.39 -13.84 11.56
C ALA A 77 -4.22 -15.11 11.75
N LYS A 78 -3.56 -16.18 12.19
CA LYS A 78 -4.27 -17.41 12.58
C LYS A 78 -5.10 -17.13 13.83
N GLN A 79 -6.30 -17.70 13.92
CA GLN A 79 -7.15 -17.58 15.10
C GLN A 79 -6.44 -18.07 16.39
N SER A 80 -5.66 -19.15 16.29
CA SER A 80 -4.87 -19.64 17.41
C SER A 80 -3.84 -18.63 17.93
N TYR A 81 -3.22 -17.85 17.02
CA TYR A 81 -2.30 -16.78 17.40
C TYR A 81 -3.05 -15.65 18.12
N LEU A 82 -4.20 -15.23 17.61
CA LEU A 82 -5.01 -14.16 18.22
C LEU A 82 -5.49 -14.55 19.61
N ASN A 83 -5.83 -15.82 19.83
CA ASN A 83 -6.29 -16.32 21.14
C ASN A 83 -5.19 -16.23 22.22
N THR A 84 -3.91 -16.37 21.87
CA THR A 84 -2.80 -16.38 22.80
C THR A 84 -2.01 -15.08 22.82
N ASN A 85 -2.15 -14.23 21.79
CA ASN A 85 -1.38 -12.99 21.59
C ASN A 85 -2.28 -11.78 21.30
N SER A 86 -3.48 -11.74 21.87
CA SER A 86 -4.46 -10.68 21.62
C SER A 86 -3.92 -9.28 21.92
N GLU A 87 -3.12 -9.15 22.99
CA GLU A 87 -2.49 -7.89 23.38
C GLU A 87 -1.50 -7.39 22.30
N ALA A 88 -0.70 -8.29 21.74
CA ALA A 88 0.24 -7.95 20.66
C ALA A 88 -0.50 -7.54 19.39
N ALA A 89 -1.57 -8.27 19.03
CA ALA A 89 -2.44 -7.93 17.89
C ALA A 89 -3.09 -6.55 18.08
N GLN A 90 -3.57 -6.24 19.29
CA GLN A 90 -4.16 -4.93 19.60
C GLN A 90 -3.11 -3.81 19.51
N LYS A 91 -1.92 -3.99 20.08
CA LYS A 91 -0.83 -3.00 19.99
C LYS A 91 -0.44 -2.74 18.53
N PHE A 92 -0.38 -3.79 17.71
CA PHE A 92 -0.12 -3.68 16.29
C PHE A 92 -1.22 -2.87 15.58
N THR A 93 -2.49 -3.21 15.79
CA THR A 93 -3.62 -2.50 15.18
C THR A 93 -3.66 -1.02 15.61
N ASN A 94 -3.38 -0.75 16.89
CA ASN A 94 -3.25 0.63 17.38
C ASN A 94 -2.14 1.41 16.68
N ALA A 95 -1.00 0.75 16.39
CA ALA A 95 0.11 1.38 15.66
C ALA A 95 -0.26 1.68 14.21
N VAL A 96 -0.94 0.74 13.53
CA VAL A 96 -1.46 0.94 12.17
C VAL A 96 -2.43 2.11 12.15
N TYR A 97 -3.40 2.17 13.07
CA TYR A 97 -4.36 3.27 13.12
C TYR A 97 -3.69 4.63 13.35
N ARG A 98 -2.72 4.72 14.29
CA ARG A 98 -1.96 5.96 14.48
C ARG A 98 -1.20 6.38 13.21
N ALA A 99 -0.63 5.42 12.48
CA ALA A 99 0.03 5.71 11.19
C ALA A 99 -0.96 6.25 10.15
N GLN A 100 -2.16 5.67 10.05
CA GLN A 100 -3.21 6.15 9.16
C GLN A 100 -3.63 7.59 9.49
N GLN A 101 -3.83 7.91 10.77
CA GLN A 101 -4.15 9.27 11.22
C GLN A 101 -3.01 10.26 10.95
N TRP A 102 -1.78 9.81 11.15
CA TRP A 102 -0.60 10.62 10.85
C TRP A 102 -0.49 10.92 9.35
N ILE A 103 -0.64 9.91 8.48
CA ILE A 103 -0.65 10.06 7.02
C ILE A 103 -1.75 11.03 6.58
N ALA A 104 -2.94 10.96 7.18
CA ALA A 104 -4.07 11.83 6.84
C ALA A 104 -3.73 13.31 7.02
N THR A 105 -2.97 13.64 8.06
CA THR A 105 -2.69 15.03 8.51
C THR A 105 -1.36 15.61 8.03
N HIS A 106 -0.46 14.78 7.49
CA HIS A 106 0.88 15.22 7.06
C HIS A 106 0.98 15.41 5.55
N SER A 107 1.91 16.27 5.13
CA SER A 107 2.17 16.52 3.71
C SER A 107 2.86 15.32 3.03
N PRO A 108 2.77 15.18 1.71
CA PRO A 108 3.50 14.15 0.97
C PRO A 108 5.01 14.17 1.23
N GLU A 109 5.60 15.36 1.39
CA GLU A 109 7.03 15.55 1.68
C GLU A 109 7.40 14.98 3.05
N GLN A 110 6.62 15.32 4.09
CA GLN A 110 6.84 14.82 5.46
C GLN A 110 6.72 13.29 5.52
N ILE A 111 5.74 12.73 4.80
CA ILE A 111 5.54 11.28 4.74
C ILE A 111 6.72 10.62 4.01
N ALA A 112 7.15 11.20 2.86
CA ALA A 112 8.27 10.69 2.09
C ALA A 112 9.57 10.68 2.91
N GLU A 113 9.86 11.77 3.63
CA GLU A 113 11.02 11.86 4.54
C GLU A 113 10.99 10.75 5.60
N ALA A 114 9.81 10.51 6.21
CA ALA A 114 9.65 9.50 7.26
C ALA A 114 9.89 8.06 6.76
N ILE A 115 9.54 7.75 5.52
CA ILE A 115 9.66 6.40 4.94
C ILE A 115 10.94 6.19 4.13
N THR A 116 11.70 7.25 3.78
CA THR A 116 12.97 7.16 3.02
C THR A 116 13.92 6.08 3.53
N PRO A 117 14.11 5.84 4.85
CA PRO A 117 15.00 4.79 5.33
C PRO A 117 14.62 3.37 4.87
N TYR A 118 13.38 3.16 4.47
CA TYR A 118 12.83 1.88 4.01
C TYR A 118 12.84 1.74 2.48
N PHE A 119 13.13 2.84 1.75
CA PHE A 119 13.13 2.92 0.28
C PHE A 119 14.49 3.42 -0.22
N LYS A 120 15.56 2.72 0.16
CA LYS A 120 16.96 3.18 -0.06
C LYS A 120 17.32 3.40 -1.53
N ASP A 121 16.67 2.67 -2.44
CA ASP A 121 16.94 2.74 -3.88
C ASP A 121 15.96 3.67 -4.63
N THR A 122 15.17 4.49 -3.89
CA THR A 122 14.19 5.40 -4.48
C THR A 122 14.45 6.83 -4.04
N ASP A 123 14.60 7.74 -5.00
CA ASP A 123 14.79 9.15 -4.71
C ASP A 123 13.61 9.75 -3.90
N LEU A 124 13.93 10.67 -2.99
CA LEU A 124 12.94 11.38 -2.19
C LEU A 124 11.86 12.07 -3.05
N ALA A 125 12.25 12.67 -4.18
CA ALA A 125 11.31 13.31 -5.09
C ALA A 125 10.31 12.31 -5.72
N VAL A 126 10.75 11.11 -6.04
CA VAL A 126 9.89 10.02 -6.54
C VAL A 126 8.94 9.54 -5.44
N LEU A 127 9.43 9.34 -4.21
CA LEU A 127 8.58 8.98 -3.06
C LEU A 127 7.53 10.04 -2.82
N THR A 128 7.91 11.32 -2.82
CA THR A 128 6.99 12.44 -2.65
C THR A 128 5.89 12.43 -3.72
N SER A 129 6.26 12.25 -4.98
CA SER A 129 5.29 12.19 -6.09
C SER A 129 4.34 11.01 -5.95
N SER A 130 4.85 9.84 -5.55
CA SER A 130 4.06 8.62 -5.32
C SER A 130 3.04 8.81 -4.20
N ILE A 131 3.47 9.39 -3.08
CA ILE A 131 2.59 9.66 -1.92
C ILE A 131 1.55 10.70 -2.27
N LYS A 132 1.95 11.78 -2.96
CA LYS A 132 1.03 12.81 -3.43
C LYS A 132 -0.09 12.21 -4.27
N ARG A 133 0.26 11.38 -5.26
CA ARG A 133 -0.70 10.69 -6.12
C ARG A 133 -1.64 9.81 -5.31
N TYR A 134 -1.14 8.99 -4.40
CA TYR A 134 -1.97 8.14 -3.56
C TYR A 134 -2.88 8.93 -2.62
N LYS A 135 -2.45 10.09 -2.10
CA LYS A 135 -3.32 10.98 -1.33
C LYS A 135 -4.42 11.58 -2.20
N GLU A 136 -4.09 12.08 -3.38
CA GLU A 136 -5.05 12.65 -4.34
C GLU A 136 -6.10 11.61 -4.80
N GLN A 137 -5.70 10.35 -4.88
CA GLN A 137 -6.57 9.21 -5.24
C GLN A 137 -7.33 8.62 -4.03
N SER A 138 -7.19 9.17 -2.84
CA SER A 138 -7.77 8.64 -1.60
C SER A 138 -7.42 7.16 -1.34
N THR A 139 -6.20 6.75 -1.70
CA THR A 139 -5.76 5.35 -1.59
C THR A 139 -5.53 4.90 -0.15
N TYR A 140 -5.16 5.84 0.73
CA TYR A 140 -4.88 5.52 2.14
C TYR A 140 -6.16 5.41 2.94
N ALA A 141 -6.40 4.25 3.55
CA ALA A 141 -7.51 4.07 4.48
C ALA A 141 -7.36 4.97 5.70
N LEU A 142 -8.45 5.62 6.13
CA LEU A 142 -8.45 6.54 7.26
C LEU A 142 -8.55 5.84 8.62
N ASN A 143 -8.91 4.58 8.63
CA ASN A 143 -9.02 3.74 9.83
C ASN A 143 -8.82 2.26 9.44
N PRO A 144 -8.60 1.35 10.43
CA PRO A 144 -8.32 -0.06 10.16
C PRO A 144 -9.57 -0.95 9.96
N MET A 145 -10.76 -0.37 9.83
CA MET A 145 -11.98 -1.13 9.54
C MET A 145 -12.01 -1.59 8.10
N ILE A 146 -12.67 -2.71 7.86
CA ILE A 146 -13.13 -3.13 6.54
C ILE A 146 -14.66 -3.01 6.55
N GLU A 147 -15.19 -2.12 5.72
CA GLU A 147 -16.63 -1.85 5.66
C GLU A 147 -17.36 -2.83 4.72
N GLU A 148 -18.64 -3.07 4.99
CA GLU A 148 -19.48 -3.95 4.15
C GLU A 148 -19.50 -3.55 2.68
N LYS A 149 -19.49 -2.24 2.39
CA LYS A 149 -19.45 -1.71 1.03
C LYS A 149 -18.16 -2.10 0.31
N GLU A 150 -17.02 -1.96 0.97
CA GLU A 150 -15.71 -2.31 0.44
C GLU A 150 -15.57 -3.82 0.22
N TRP A 151 -16.06 -4.59 1.21
CA TRP A 151 -16.11 -6.04 1.13
C TRP A 151 -16.96 -6.54 -0.04
N LYS A 152 -18.14 -5.93 -0.22
CA LYS A 152 -19.02 -6.25 -1.35
C LYS A 152 -18.32 -5.92 -2.68
N ASN A 153 -17.70 -4.75 -2.80
CA ASN A 153 -17.01 -4.34 -4.02
C ASN A 153 -15.85 -5.30 -4.36
N LEU A 154 -15.07 -5.75 -3.36
CA LEU A 154 -14.05 -6.78 -3.57
C LEU A 154 -14.64 -8.05 -4.17
N GLN A 155 -15.77 -8.51 -3.62
CA GLN A 155 -16.43 -9.72 -4.10
C GLN A 155 -17.02 -9.54 -5.51
N ASP A 156 -17.53 -8.37 -5.84
CA ASP A 156 -18.01 -8.04 -7.18
C ASP A 156 -16.85 -8.10 -8.21
N VAL A 157 -15.67 -7.56 -7.86
CA VAL A 157 -14.45 -7.66 -8.67
C VAL A 157 -14.02 -9.11 -8.87
N MET A 158 -13.99 -9.91 -7.80
CA MET A 158 -13.60 -11.32 -7.86
C MET A 158 -14.61 -12.18 -8.63
N THR A 159 -15.90 -11.92 -8.46
CA THR A 159 -16.97 -12.61 -9.19
C THR A 159 -16.92 -12.28 -10.68
N SER A 160 -16.71 -11.02 -11.02
CA SER A 160 -16.53 -10.57 -12.41
C SER A 160 -15.32 -11.22 -13.10
N ALA A 161 -14.31 -11.61 -12.35
CA ALA A 161 -13.14 -12.32 -12.85
C ALA A 161 -13.31 -13.85 -12.88
N GLY A 162 -14.43 -14.38 -12.34
CA GLY A 162 -14.66 -15.83 -12.23
C GLY A 162 -13.93 -16.50 -11.07
N GLU A 163 -13.27 -15.73 -10.20
CA GLU A 163 -12.46 -16.23 -9.08
C GLU A 163 -13.32 -16.53 -7.82
N LEU A 164 -14.46 -15.88 -7.67
CA LEU A 164 -15.39 -16.09 -6.57
C LEU A 164 -16.69 -16.71 -7.08
N LYS A 165 -16.96 -17.95 -6.66
CA LYS A 165 -18.18 -18.70 -7.07
C LYS A 165 -19.41 -18.35 -6.23
N SER A 166 -19.21 -17.97 -4.98
CA SER A 166 -20.29 -17.67 -4.03
C SER A 166 -19.85 -16.60 -3.05
N PRO A 167 -20.73 -15.64 -2.74
CA PRO A 167 -20.41 -14.58 -1.77
C PRO A 167 -20.08 -15.15 -0.39
N VAL A 168 -19.15 -14.48 0.30
CA VAL A 168 -18.73 -14.80 1.66
C VAL A 168 -19.17 -13.66 2.58
N VAL A 169 -19.83 -14.00 3.67
CA VAL A 169 -20.23 -13.02 4.69
C VAL A 169 -18.99 -12.46 5.37
N LEU A 170 -18.94 -11.14 5.55
CA LEU A 170 -17.80 -10.40 6.12
C LEU A 170 -17.33 -11.01 7.44
N ASP A 171 -18.24 -11.25 8.38
CA ASP A 171 -17.95 -11.76 9.74
C ASP A 171 -17.29 -13.14 9.79
N LYS A 172 -17.32 -13.88 8.68
CA LYS A 172 -16.61 -15.18 8.61
C LYS A 172 -15.11 -15.05 8.47
N LEU A 173 -14.63 -13.94 7.93
CA LEU A 173 -13.20 -13.72 7.60
C LEU A 173 -12.62 -12.50 8.30
N VAL A 174 -13.44 -11.51 8.63
CA VAL A 174 -12.98 -10.25 9.23
C VAL A 174 -13.37 -10.22 10.71
N ASN A 175 -12.38 -10.02 11.56
CA ASN A 175 -12.58 -9.73 12.98
C ASN A 175 -12.41 -8.22 13.21
N PRO A 176 -13.50 -7.46 13.40
CA PRO A 176 -13.43 -6.01 13.54
C PRO A 176 -13.02 -5.55 14.94
N SER A 177 -12.96 -6.43 15.94
CA SER A 177 -12.83 -6.05 17.35
C SER A 177 -11.55 -5.24 17.64
N PHE A 178 -10.41 -5.63 17.06
CA PHE A 178 -9.13 -4.91 17.24
C PHE A 178 -9.16 -3.52 16.61
N ALA A 179 -9.80 -3.38 15.45
CA ALA A 179 -9.97 -2.10 14.77
C ALA A 179 -10.90 -1.17 15.54
N GLN A 180 -12.06 -1.67 16.01
CA GLN A 180 -13.00 -0.93 16.84
C GLN A 180 -12.35 -0.43 18.14
N GLN A 181 -11.58 -1.30 18.81
CA GLN A 181 -10.86 -0.93 20.02
C GLN A 181 -9.75 0.11 19.75
N ALA A 182 -9.04 0.00 18.61
CA ALA A 182 -8.04 0.98 18.24
C ALA A 182 -8.65 2.37 18.01
N ILE A 183 -9.79 2.44 17.32
CA ILE A 183 -10.52 3.69 17.07
C ILE A 183 -11.01 4.30 18.38
N SER A 184 -11.69 3.54 19.24
CA SER A 184 -12.21 4.05 20.51
C SER A 184 -11.11 4.51 21.47
N SER A 185 -9.99 3.78 21.55
CA SER A 185 -8.88 4.13 22.44
C SER A 185 -8.09 5.37 21.99
N ASN A 186 -8.02 5.66 20.69
CA ASN A 186 -7.31 6.82 20.17
C ASN A 186 -8.17 8.08 20.06
N SER A 187 -9.49 7.97 20.18
CA SER A 187 -10.39 9.13 20.25
C SER A 187 -10.18 9.98 21.53
N THR A 188 -9.45 9.44 22.52
CA THR A 188 -9.20 10.09 23.81
C THR A 188 -7.78 10.63 24.01
N GLY A 189 -6.86 10.48 23.04
CA GLY A 189 -5.46 10.86 23.22
C GLY A 189 -4.76 11.26 21.92
N ASN A 190 -4.63 12.56 21.72
CA ASN A 190 -3.77 13.15 20.69
C ASN A 190 -2.31 13.07 21.18
N THR A 191 -1.62 11.96 20.93
CA THR A 191 -0.18 11.82 21.23
C THR A 191 0.58 11.50 19.96
N GLU A 192 1.39 12.48 19.53
CA GLU A 192 2.39 12.35 18.47
C GLU A 192 3.27 11.10 18.70
N PRO A 193 3.48 10.23 17.69
CA PRO A 193 4.37 9.11 17.85
C PRO A 193 5.80 9.59 18.11
N PRO A 194 6.56 8.98 19.02
CA PRO A 194 7.96 9.37 19.26
C PRO A 194 8.79 9.04 18.00
N VAL A 195 9.26 10.09 17.33
CA VAL A 195 10.28 9.98 16.30
C VAL A 195 11.57 9.54 16.98
N LYS A 196 11.91 8.26 16.90
CA LYS A 196 13.25 7.80 17.31
C LYS A 196 14.26 8.41 16.34
N LYS A 197 14.95 9.46 16.79
CA LYS A 197 16.20 9.89 16.14
C LYS A 197 17.16 8.69 16.21
N SER A 198 17.63 8.23 15.05
CA SER A 198 18.73 7.27 14.99
C SER A 198 19.97 7.95 15.54
N THR A 199 20.39 7.63 16.77
CA THR A 199 21.70 7.95 17.26
C THR A 199 22.70 7.08 16.51
N THR A 200 23.38 7.66 15.51
CA THR A 200 24.65 7.16 15.00
C THR A 200 25.67 7.35 16.12
N GLU A 201 25.92 6.31 16.89
CA GLU A 201 27.15 6.23 17.69
C GLU A 201 28.33 6.12 16.73
N SER A 202 29.08 7.22 16.59
CA SER A 202 30.40 7.21 16.02
C SER A 202 31.34 6.59 17.08
N THR A 203 31.69 5.33 16.92
CA THR A 203 32.83 4.74 17.62
C THR A 203 34.11 5.28 16.97
N ASP A 204 34.63 6.33 17.55
CA ASP A 204 35.98 6.81 17.32
C ASP A 204 36.97 5.84 17.99
N ALA A 205 37.51 4.92 17.20
CA ALA A 205 38.57 4.05 17.63
C ALA A 205 39.91 4.76 17.40
N GLY A 206 40.39 5.43 18.44
CA GLY A 206 41.72 6.04 18.48
C GLY A 206 42.81 5.00 18.20
N VAL A 207 43.54 5.21 17.09
CA VAL A 207 44.80 4.51 16.82
C VAL A 207 45.93 5.21 17.58
N GLY A 208 46.39 4.59 18.67
CA GLY A 208 47.58 4.97 19.37
C GLY A 208 48.81 4.67 18.56
N ALA A 209 49.59 5.69 18.27
CA ALA A 209 50.94 5.57 17.75
C ALA A 209 51.88 5.14 18.89
N GLY A 210 52.56 4.04 18.71
CA GLY A 210 53.67 3.58 19.55
C GLY A 210 54.87 3.29 18.65
N GLY A 211 55.90 4.16 18.76
CA GLY A 211 57.15 4.04 18.02
C GLY A 211 58.19 3.16 18.74
N SER A 212 59.32 3.05 18.08
CA SER A 212 60.66 2.61 18.49
C SER A 212 61.03 1.14 18.26
N SER A 213 61.82 0.94 17.39
CA SER A 213 63.25 0.53 17.30
C SER A 213 63.58 -0.07 15.97
#